data_bdc9bfcabf4551059293fbbfe43d7cda
#
_entry.id   bdc9bfcabf4551059293fbbfe43d7cda
#
_cell.length_a   1.000
_cell.length_b   1.000
_cell.length_c   1.000
_cell.angle_alpha   90.00
_cell.angle_beta   90.00
_cell.angle_gamma   90.00
#
_symmetry.space_group_name_H-M   'P 1'
#
loop_
_entity.id
_entity.type
_entity.pdbx_description
1 polymer ?
#
loop_
_entity_poly.entity_id
_entity_poly.type
_entity_poly.pdbx_seq_one_letter_code
_entity_poly.pdbx_strand_id
1 'polypeptide(L)'
;MTESLDAERMACWRAYIESSQRLFTRLEDDLRADSDLSFADYHVLVLLSEAPGQRRRMGELADRLVFSPSRLTYQVATMRKRGLVAKEACPADRRGSEAVLTAAGLLALREAAPHHLRSVRAHLIDDLDDAEVACLTRVFERLGRRLRADRTASSTPADK
;
A
#
# COMPACT_ATOMS: atom_id res chain seq x y z
N MET A 1 -24.17 25.08 6.28
CA MET A 1 -24.11 25.26 4.81
C MET A 1 -23.02 24.28 4.31
N THR A 2 -23.44 23.21 3.66
CA THR A 2 -22.50 22.25 3.05
C THR A 2 -21.97 22.93 1.79
N GLU A 3 -20.70 23.34 1.76
CA GLU A 3 -20.06 23.81 0.54
C GLU A 3 -20.12 22.70 -0.50
N SER A 4 -20.94 22.87 -1.53
CA SER A 4 -20.98 21.93 -2.66
C SER A 4 -19.79 22.24 -3.58
N LEU A 5 -19.16 21.18 -4.09
CA LEU A 5 -18.18 21.33 -5.16
C LEU A 5 -18.86 21.91 -6.40
N ASP A 6 -18.16 22.79 -7.14
CA ASP A 6 -18.62 23.18 -8.48
C ASP A 6 -18.59 21.98 -9.45
N ALA A 7 -19.18 22.15 -10.61
CA ALA A 7 -19.35 21.06 -11.57
C ALA A 7 -18.04 20.46 -12.05
N GLU A 8 -17.01 21.29 -12.26
CA GLU A 8 -15.68 20.85 -12.73
C GLU A 8 -14.96 20.05 -11.65
N ARG A 9 -14.94 20.52 -10.39
CA ARG A 9 -14.35 19.80 -9.27
C ARG A 9 -15.08 18.50 -8.96
N MET A 10 -16.41 18.49 -9.12
CA MET A 10 -17.19 17.27 -8.97
C MET A 10 -16.89 16.26 -10.08
N ALA A 11 -16.72 16.72 -11.34
CA ALA A 11 -16.31 15.85 -12.44
C ALA A 11 -14.92 15.24 -12.20
N CYS A 12 -13.95 16.04 -11.73
CA CYS A 12 -12.62 15.57 -11.36
C CYS A 12 -12.69 14.51 -10.24
N TRP A 13 -13.48 14.76 -9.19
CA TRP A 13 -13.66 13.79 -8.11
C TRP A 13 -14.24 12.46 -8.58
N ARG A 14 -15.29 12.51 -9.41
CA ARG A 14 -15.91 11.29 -9.97
C ARG A 14 -14.94 10.51 -10.85
N ALA A 15 -14.25 11.20 -11.76
CA ALA A 15 -13.23 10.57 -12.62
C ALA A 15 -12.13 9.90 -11.81
N TYR A 16 -11.63 10.57 -10.76
CA TYR A 16 -10.63 10.00 -9.87
C TYR A 16 -11.11 8.74 -9.17
N ILE A 17 -12.26 8.79 -8.49
CA ILE A 17 -12.71 7.67 -7.66
C ILE A 17 -13.07 6.45 -8.50
N GLU A 18 -13.78 6.66 -9.64
CA GLU A 18 -14.17 5.57 -10.53
C GLU A 18 -12.96 4.92 -11.21
N SER A 19 -12.06 5.74 -11.76
CA SER A 19 -10.85 5.23 -12.43
C SER A 19 -9.92 4.53 -11.47
N SER A 20 -9.72 5.06 -10.25
CA SER A 20 -8.88 4.43 -9.23
C SER A 20 -9.43 3.05 -8.82
N GLN A 21 -10.73 2.93 -8.61
CA GLN A 21 -11.35 1.64 -8.28
C GLN A 21 -11.17 0.61 -9.40
N ARG A 22 -11.41 1.01 -10.65
CA ARG A 22 -11.22 0.14 -11.84
C ARG A 22 -9.76 -0.29 -11.96
N LEU A 23 -8.82 0.64 -11.80
CA LEU A 23 -7.38 0.36 -11.88
C LEU A 23 -6.96 -0.64 -10.81
N PHE A 24 -7.32 -0.41 -9.54
CA PHE A 24 -6.96 -1.34 -8.46
C PHE A 24 -7.57 -2.73 -8.64
N THR A 25 -8.82 -2.82 -9.10
CA THR A 25 -9.44 -4.10 -9.43
C THR A 25 -8.65 -4.81 -10.53
N ARG A 26 -8.31 -4.10 -11.60
CA ARG A 26 -7.55 -4.69 -12.71
C ARG A 26 -6.16 -5.16 -12.31
N LEU A 27 -5.43 -4.35 -11.53
CA LEU A 27 -4.11 -4.73 -11.01
C LEU A 27 -4.18 -5.94 -10.06
N GLU A 28 -5.24 -6.05 -9.24
CA GLU A 28 -5.48 -7.23 -8.40
C GLU A 28 -5.74 -8.48 -9.24
N ASP A 29 -6.59 -8.38 -10.29
CA ASP A 29 -6.93 -9.51 -11.17
C ASP A 29 -5.69 -9.99 -11.94
N ASP A 30 -4.92 -9.06 -12.53
CA ASP A 30 -3.70 -9.39 -13.27
C ASP A 30 -2.65 -10.03 -12.34
N LEU A 31 -2.46 -9.49 -11.14
CA LEU A 31 -1.52 -10.04 -10.16
C LEU A 31 -1.90 -11.46 -9.73
N ARG A 32 -3.18 -11.71 -9.51
CA ARG A 32 -3.69 -13.05 -9.17
C ARG A 32 -3.59 -14.04 -10.32
N ALA A 33 -3.73 -13.57 -11.57
CA ALA A 33 -3.59 -14.42 -12.74
C ALA A 33 -2.14 -14.89 -12.95
N ASP A 34 -1.18 -14.02 -12.64
CA ASP A 34 0.25 -14.25 -12.85
C ASP A 34 0.99 -14.81 -11.61
N SER A 35 0.39 -14.70 -10.44
CA SER A 35 0.99 -15.13 -9.16
C SER A 35 -0.10 -15.51 -8.15
N ASP A 36 0.30 -16.23 -7.08
CA ASP A 36 -0.59 -16.54 -5.96
C ASP A 36 -0.62 -15.41 -4.90
N LEU A 37 -0.36 -14.16 -5.30
CA LEU A 37 -0.34 -13.00 -4.43
C LEU A 37 -1.57 -12.12 -4.64
N SER A 38 -2.18 -11.68 -3.53
CA SER A 38 -3.08 -10.54 -3.56
C SER A 38 -2.29 -9.23 -3.65
N PHE A 39 -2.94 -8.14 -4.07
CA PHE A 39 -2.33 -6.81 -4.06
C PHE A 39 -1.85 -6.39 -2.65
N ALA A 40 -2.57 -6.80 -1.61
CA ALA A 40 -2.16 -6.60 -0.23
C ALA A 40 -0.91 -7.40 0.13
N ASP A 41 -0.81 -8.68 -0.28
CA ASP A 41 0.41 -9.49 -0.10
C ASP A 41 1.60 -8.83 -0.77
N TYR A 42 1.45 -8.47 -2.04
CA TYR A 42 2.50 -7.84 -2.84
C TYR A 42 3.03 -6.56 -2.17
N HIS A 43 2.14 -5.66 -1.73
CA HIS A 43 2.54 -4.43 -1.06
C HIS A 43 3.26 -4.69 0.28
N VAL A 44 2.82 -5.67 1.07
CA VAL A 44 3.55 -6.07 2.29
C VAL A 44 4.96 -6.52 1.94
N LEU A 45 5.12 -7.39 0.93
CA LEU A 45 6.43 -7.90 0.50
C LEU A 45 7.34 -6.77 0.00
N VAL A 46 6.81 -5.84 -0.81
CA VAL A 46 7.57 -4.65 -1.28
C VAL A 46 8.08 -3.83 -0.09
N LEU A 47 7.19 -3.45 0.85
CA LEU A 47 7.57 -2.63 1.99
C LEU A 47 8.57 -3.30 2.92
N LEU A 48 8.54 -4.63 3.03
CA LEU A 48 9.54 -5.39 3.78
C LEU A 48 10.85 -5.51 3.02
N SER A 49 10.82 -5.71 1.71
CA SER A 49 12.04 -5.83 0.89
C SER A 49 12.87 -4.55 0.87
N GLU A 50 12.21 -3.38 0.95
CA GLU A 50 12.83 -2.05 1.00
C GLU A 50 13.28 -1.64 2.40
N ALA A 51 12.89 -2.39 3.43
CA ALA A 51 13.22 -2.05 4.82
C ALA A 51 14.62 -2.54 5.23
N PRO A 52 15.33 -1.82 6.09
CA PRO A 52 16.58 -2.30 6.67
C PRO A 52 16.40 -3.68 7.33
N GLY A 53 17.27 -4.62 6.98
CA GLY A 53 17.17 -5.99 7.48
C GLY A 53 15.92 -6.75 7.06
N GLN A 54 15.19 -6.25 6.05
CA GLN A 54 13.96 -6.85 5.51
C GLN A 54 12.89 -7.10 6.58
N ARG A 55 12.81 -6.19 7.56
CA ARG A 55 11.87 -6.24 8.68
C ARG A 55 11.26 -4.89 8.98
N ARG A 56 10.06 -4.89 9.53
CA ARG A 56 9.37 -3.66 9.93
C ARG A 56 8.40 -3.92 11.08
N ARG A 57 8.29 -2.96 12.00
CA ARG A 57 7.30 -3.01 13.08
C ARG A 57 5.89 -3.08 12.51
N MET A 58 5.02 -3.88 13.15
CA MET A 58 3.63 -4.06 12.72
C MET A 58 2.88 -2.73 12.65
N GLY A 59 3.09 -1.81 13.59
CA GLY A 59 2.47 -0.49 13.57
C GLY A 59 2.90 0.34 12.36
N GLU A 60 4.20 0.43 12.08
CA GLU A 60 4.73 1.15 10.91
C GLU A 60 4.24 0.56 9.59
N LEU A 61 4.14 -0.76 9.52
CA LEU A 61 3.65 -1.45 8.32
C LEU A 61 2.15 -1.16 8.10
N ALA A 62 1.36 -1.14 9.18
CA ALA A 62 -0.05 -0.77 9.12
C ALA A 62 -0.25 0.68 8.64
N ASP A 63 0.57 1.60 9.14
CA ASP A 63 0.51 3.01 8.74
C ASP A 63 0.85 3.21 7.27
N ARG A 64 1.88 2.52 6.76
CA ARG A 64 2.28 2.62 5.36
C ARG A 64 1.26 2.01 4.40
N LEU A 65 0.64 0.89 4.79
CA LEU A 65 -0.40 0.22 4.02
C LEU A 65 -1.78 0.87 4.16
N VAL A 66 -1.91 1.84 5.08
CA VAL A 66 -3.21 2.45 5.43
C VAL A 66 -4.21 1.37 5.89
N PHE A 67 -3.71 0.37 6.62
CA PHE A 67 -4.52 -0.71 7.19
C PHE A 67 -4.84 -0.42 8.65
N SER A 68 -5.98 -0.93 9.12
CA SER A 68 -6.22 -1.04 10.56
C SER A 68 -5.27 -2.09 11.16
N PRO A 69 -4.92 -1.99 12.46
CA PRO A 69 -4.07 -2.97 13.13
C PRO A 69 -4.61 -4.40 13.03
N SER A 70 -5.92 -4.59 13.12
CA SER A 70 -6.59 -5.88 12.99
C SER A 70 -6.47 -6.44 11.56
N ARG A 71 -6.67 -5.59 10.54
CA ARG A 71 -6.51 -5.99 9.13
C ARG A 71 -5.07 -6.43 8.85
N LEU A 72 -4.06 -5.66 9.31
CA LEU A 72 -2.66 -6.05 9.12
C LEU A 72 -2.33 -7.36 9.86
N THR A 73 -2.82 -7.52 11.09
CA THR A 73 -2.59 -8.74 11.86
C THR A 73 -3.13 -9.97 11.13
N TYR A 74 -4.33 -9.88 10.58
CA TYR A 74 -4.92 -10.94 9.76
C TYR A 74 -4.10 -11.21 8.50
N GLN A 75 -3.72 -10.16 7.77
CA GLN A 75 -2.92 -10.25 6.54
C GLN A 75 -1.59 -10.95 6.79
N VAL A 76 -0.83 -10.49 7.79
CA VAL A 76 0.46 -11.10 8.17
C VAL A 76 0.30 -12.53 8.66
N ALA A 77 -0.77 -12.85 9.40
CA ALA A 77 -1.05 -14.22 9.82
C ALA A 77 -1.30 -15.17 8.63
N THR A 78 -2.02 -14.71 7.62
CA THR A 78 -2.28 -15.45 6.38
C THR A 78 -0.99 -15.67 5.58
N MET A 79 -0.19 -14.63 5.39
CA MET A 79 1.09 -14.70 4.70
C MET A 79 2.10 -15.60 5.44
N ARG A 80 2.07 -15.59 6.77
CA ARG A 80 2.90 -16.48 7.59
C ARG A 80 2.55 -17.95 7.40
N LYS A 81 1.27 -18.29 7.30
CA LYS A 81 0.84 -19.67 7.00
C LYS A 81 1.35 -20.16 5.64
N ARG A 82 1.54 -19.24 4.70
CA ARG A 82 2.11 -19.51 3.36
C ARG A 82 3.64 -19.44 3.35
N GLY A 83 4.28 -19.15 4.48
CA GLY A 83 5.73 -19.07 4.59
C GLY A 83 6.36 -17.81 3.98
N LEU A 84 5.57 -16.82 3.55
CA LEU A 84 6.07 -15.61 2.87
C LEU A 84 6.71 -14.60 3.82
N VAL A 85 6.23 -14.56 5.05
CA VAL A 85 6.74 -13.69 6.12
C VAL A 85 6.84 -14.46 7.43
N ALA A 86 7.73 -14.03 8.32
CA ALA A 86 7.76 -14.41 9.73
C ALA A 86 7.22 -13.25 10.58
N LYS A 87 6.82 -13.57 11.81
CA LYS A 87 6.49 -12.58 12.83
C LYS A 87 7.37 -12.85 14.04
N GLU A 88 8.14 -11.85 14.43
CA GLU A 88 9.11 -11.92 15.52
C GLU A 88 8.80 -10.90 16.60
N ALA A 89 9.23 -11.15 17.83
CA ALA A 89 9.19 -10.16 18.88
C ALA A 89 10.20 -9.04 18.58
N CYS A 90 9.82 -7.80 18.85
CA CYS A 90 10.77 -6.69 18.68
C CYS A 90 11.83 -6.75 19.78
N PRO A 91 13.14 -6.80 19.46
CA PRO A 91 14.19 -6.86 20.47
C PRO A 91 14.21 -5.65 21.42
N ALA A 92 13.82 -4.46 20.91
CA ALA A 92 13.81 -3.22 21.66
C ALA A 92 12.51 -2.95 22.44
N ASP A 93 11.44 -3.74 22.21
CA ASP A 93 10.14 -3.55 22.86
C ASP A 93 9.39 -4.88 22.98
N ARG A 94 9.32 -5.40 24.21
CA ARG A 94 8.65 -6.68 24.51
C ARG A 94 7.16 -6.73 24.15
N ARG A 95 6.50 -5.59 23.95
CA ARG A 95 5.11 -5.50 23.53
C ARG A 95 4.95 -5.34 22.02
N GLY A 96 6.05 -5.01 21.34
CA GLY A 96 6.09 -4.84 19.89
C GLY A 96 6.36 -6.15 19.15
N SER A 97 5.87 -6.25 17.93
CA SER A 97 6.22 -7.32 17.00
C SER A 97 6.57 -6.77 15.63
N GLU A 98 7.43 -7.49 14.94
CA GLU A 98 7.91 -7.16 13.59
C GLU A 98 7.46 -8.24 12.61
N ALA A 99 7.11 -7.81 11.40
CA ALA A 99 7.03 -8.70 10.24
C ALA A 99 8.41 -8.75 9.58
N VAL A 100 8.84 -9.94 9.21
CA VAL A 100 10.15 -10.20 8.60
C VAL A 100 9.93 -10.93 7.29
N LEU A 101 10.56 -10.44 6.22
CA LEU A 101 10.50 -11.08 4.91
C LEU A 101 11.30 -12.40 4.96
N THR A 102 10.73 -13.48 4.47
CA THR A 102 11.43 -14.75 4.32
C THR A 102 12.10 -14.87 2.95
N ALA A 103 12.98 -15.84 2.78
CA ALA A 103 13.54 -16.16 1.46
C ALA A 103 12.46 -16.55 0.44
N ALA A 104 11.42 -17.28 0.88
CA ALA A 104 10.28 -17.63 0.04
C ALA A 104 9.45 -16.39 -0.34
N GLY A 105 9.22 -15.47 0.60
CA GLY A 105 8.54 -14.20 0.32
C GLY A 105 9.32 -13.32 -0.66
N LEU A 106 10.65 -13.26 -0.53
CA LEU A 106 11.49 -12.51 -1.45
C LEU A 106 11.49 -13.14 -2.86
N LEU A 107 11.48 -14.45 -2.96
CA LEU A 107 11.38 -15.15 -4.24
C LEU A 107 10.02 -14.85 -4.90
N ALA A 108 8.92 -15.03 -4.18
CA ALA A 108 7.57 -14.74 -4.68
C ALA A 108 7.43 -13.28 -5.16
N LEU A 109 8.00 -12.32 -4.42
CA LEU A 109 8.04 -10.92 -4.84
C LEU A 109 8.80 -10.73 -6.16
N ARG A 110 9.99 -11.34 -6.28
CA ARG A 110 10.83 -11.21 -7.50
C ARG A 110 10.18 -11.82 -8.72
N GLU A 111 9.44 -12.90 -8.56
CA GLU A 111 8.68 -13.53 -9.65
C GLU A 111 7.47 -12.67 -10.05
N ALA A 112 6.73 -12.11 -9.11
CA ALA A 112 5.55 -11.30 -9.39
C ALA A 112 5.88 -9.89 -9.91
N ALA A 113 6.98 -9.28 -9.48
CA ALA A 113 7.28 -7.88 -9.75
C ALA A 113 7.34 -7.50 -11.26
N PRO A 114 7.96 -8.29 -12.17
CA PRO A 114 7.98 -7.97 -13.59
C PRO A 114 6.57 -7.98 -14.22
N HIS A 115 5.70 -8.89 -13.78
CA HIS A 115 4.32 -8.99 -14.24
C HIS A 115 3.50 -7.82 -13.77
N HIS A 116 3.58 -7.52 -12.47
CA HIS A 116 2.91 -6.36 -11.88
C HIS A 116 3.34 -5.05 -12.54
N LEU A 117 4.64 -4.86 -12.78
CA LEU A 117 5.15 -3.65 -13.43
C LEU A 117 4.63 -3.51 -14.87
N ARG A 118 4.54 -4.60 -15.65
CA ARG A 118 3.91 -4.58 -16.98
C ARG A 118 2.45 -4.16 -16.91
N SER A 119 1.69 -4.69 -15.96
CA SER A 119 0.29 -4.33 -15.73
C SER A 119 0.13 -2.86 -15.37
N VAL A 120 0.95 -2.34 -14.45
CA VAL A 120 0.95 -0.91 -14.08
C VAL A 120 1.26 -0.03 -15.30
N ARG A 121 2.24 -0.41 -16.12
CA ARG A 121 2.55 0.33 -17.36
C ARG A 121 1.36 0.32 -18.31
N ALA A 122 0.84 -0.86 -18.64
CA ALA A 122 -0.23 -1.03 -19.62
C ALA A 122 -1.55 -0.35 -19.23
N HIS A 123 -1.85 -0.23 -17.93
CA HIS A 123 -3.12 0.31 -17.46
C HIS A 123 -3.05 1.75 -16.94
N LEU A 124 -1.85 2.31 -16.79
CA LEU A 124 -1.70 3.68 -16.30
C LEU A 124 -0.57 4.44 -16.99
N ILE A 125 0.66 3.92 -16.95
CA ILE A 125 1.84 4.75 -17.22
C ILE A 125 2.04 5.01 -18.71
N ASP A 126 1.82 4.01 -19.56
CA ASP A 126 2.12 4.10 -20.99
C ASP A 126 1.13 5.05 -21.74
N ASP A 127 0.00 5.41 -21.13
CA ASP A 127 -0.96 6.39 -21.68
C ASP A 127 -0.68 7.84 -21.22
N LEU A 128 0.31 8.07 -20.35
CA LEU A 128 0.62 9.39 -19.81
C LEU A 128 1.83 10.01 -20.51
N ASP A 129 1.72 11.30 -20.82
CA ASP A 129 2.89 12.09 -21.21
C ASP A 129 3.72 12.55 -19.98
N ASP A 130 4.92 13.08 -20.23
CA ASP A 130 5.83 13.53 -19.16
C ASP A 130 5.23 14.64 -18.27
N ALA A 131 4.42 15.53 -18.83
CA ALA A 131 3.78 16.62 -18.10
C ALA A 131 2.67 16.09 -17.19
N GLU A 132 1.92 15.10 -17.66
CA GLU A 132 0.88 14.41 -16.89
C GLU A 132 1.50 13.59 -15.75
N VAL A 133 2.57 12.85 -16.00
CA VAL A 133 3.34 12.13 -14.96
C VAL A 133 3.80 13.10 -13.88
N ALA A 134 4.44 14.22 -14.27
CA ALA A 134 4.91 15.23 -13.32
C ALA A 134 3.74 15.88 -12.53
N CYS A 135 2.61 16.12 -13.19
CA CYS A 135 1.41 16.68 -12.57
C CYS A 135 0.83 15.73 -11.52
N LEU A 136 0.59 14.47 -11.89
CA LEU A 136 0.02 13.45 -11.00
C LEU A 136 0.94 13.17 -9.82
N THR A 137 2.24 13.05 -10.04
CA THR A 137 3.24 12.89 -8.98
C THR A 137 3.11 14.00 -7.94
N ARG A 138 3.16 15.26 -8.37
CA ARG A 138 3.03 16.43 -7.49
C ARG A 138 1.70 16.46 -6.73
N VAL A 139 0.59 16.11 -7.40
CA VAL A 139 -0.75 16.10 -6.78
C VAL A 139 -0.83 15.02 -5.72
N PHE A 140 -0.44 13.77 -6.03
CA PHE A 140 -0.56 12.65 -5.12
C PHE A 140 0.44 12.72 -3.95
N GLU A 141 1.65 13.22 -4.16
CA GLU A 141 2.58 13.49 -3.07
C GLU A 141 2.03 14.51 -2.06
N ARG A 142 1.47 15.63 -2.57
CA ARG A 142 0.84 16.66 -1.72
C ARG A 142 -0.34 16.09 -0.95
N LEU A 143 -1.22 15.34 -1.62
CA LEU A 143 -2.38 14.68 -1.00
C LEU A 143 -1.91 13.70 0.08
N GLY A 144 -0.96 12.83 -0.24
CA GLY A 144 -0.42 11.85 0.69
C GLY A 144 0.24 12.47 1.92
N ARG A 145 0.99 13.57 1.76
CA ARG A 145 1.55 14.32 2.92
C ARG A 145 0.45 14.85 3.84
N ARG A 146 -0.60 15.47 3.28
CA ARG A 146 -1.72 16.02 4.06
C ARG A 146 -2.46 14.93 4.83
N LEU A 147 -2.85 13.84 4.16
CA LEU A 147 -3.59 12.74 4.79
C LEU A 147 -2.79 12.03 5.89
N ARG A 148 -1.45 12.00 5.81
CA ARG A 148 -0.60 11.47 6.89
C ARG A 148 -0.58 12.40 8.10
N ALA A 149 -0.47 13.73 7.89
CA ALA A 149 -0.47 14.70 8.97
C ALA A 149 -1.79 14.67 9.77
N ASP A 150 -2.93 14.56 9.10
CA ASP A 150 -4.26 14.48 9.73
C ASP A 150 -4.40 13.22 10.61
N ARG A 151 -3.81 12.09 10.23
CA ARG A 151 -3.82 10.84 11.03
C ARG A 151 -2.99 10.95 12.30
N THR A 152 -1.84 11.60 12.24
CA THR A 152 -1.00 11.80 13.44
C THR A 152 -1.66 12.76 14.43
N ALA A 153 -2.32 13.81 13.95
CA ALA A 153 -3.07 14.74 14.80
C ALA A 153 -4.25 14.06 15.51
N SER A 154 -4.94 13.12 14.83
CA SER A 154 -6.09 12.40 15.40
C SER A 154 -5.69 11.28 16.38
N SER A 155 -4.43 10.85 16.41
CA SER A 155 -3.93 9.77 17.28
C SER A 155 -3.31 10.26 18.57
N THR A 156 -3.21 11.58 18.81
CA THR A 156 -2.75 12.13 20.09
C THR A 156 -3.90 12.05 21.09
N PRO A 157 -3.82 11.23 22.17
CA PRO A 157 -4.86 11.21 23.20
C PRO A 157 -4.95 12.60 23.82
N ALA A 158 -6.16 13.13 23.94
CA ALA A 158 -6.40 14.27 24.81
C ALA A 158 -6.01 13.86 26.25
N ASP A 159 -4.96 14.48 26.74
CA ASP A 159 -4.50 14.35 28.11
C ASP A 159 -5.65 14.69 29.07
N LYS A 160 -6.07 13.69 29.84
CA LYS A 160 -6.95 13.87 31.00
C LYS A 160 -6.21 13.44 32.24
#